data_fa1fa6fd6e7374fa7a7f05bbcf2e182e
#
_entry.id   fa1fa6fd6e7374fa7a7f05bbcf2e182e
#
_cell.length_a   1.000
_cell.length_b   1.000
_cell.length_c   1.000
_cell.angle_alpha   90.00
_cell.angle_beta   90.00
_cell.angle_gamma   90.00
#
_symmetry.space_group_name_H-M   'P 1'
#
loop_
_entity.id
_entity.type
_entity.pdbx_description
1 polymer ?
#
loop_
_entity_poly.entity_id
_entity_poly.type
_entity_poly.pdbx_seq_one_letter_code
_entity_poly.pdbx_strand_id
1 'polypeptide(L)'
;MVSDERMAEELEGTLDRTDFVDVGRAHKGKVRDSYVADGIRTIVTTDRQSAFDRILGTIPFKGQALNAIANFWFDKTSDIVPNHLLEVPDPNVVRARECNFVALEFVVRAYITGVTKTSLWFNYEAGQREVAGIQLPEGLRKNERLARPILTPTTKLEEHDRNISRADAIKEGLIEEALFDRIAGLSFELFQRGTEVAADRGLILVDTKYEFGVLDDEVVLIDEVHTPDSSRFWYADTYDELFADGKDQRALDKEPLRQWFVERGFRGDGDPPPLTDDVRIETASRYIALAEEITQQPFEPTPTTARDRVSALFGR
;
A
#
# COMPACT_ATOMS: atom_id res chain seq x y z
N MET A 1 -21.49 -1.82 6.70
CA MET A 1 -20.42 -2.79 7.10
C MET A 1 -20.81 -4.20 6.68
N VAL A 2 -19.89 -4.96 6.10
CA VAL A 2 -20.06 -6.40 5.78
C VAL A 2 -20.07 -7.21 7.07
N SER A 3 -20.98 -8.18 7.21
CA SER A 3 -21.03 -9.04 8.41
C SER A 3 -19.89 -10.06 8.43
N ASP A 4 -19.50 -10.50 9.62
CA ASP A 4 -18.49 -11.56 9.80
C ASP A 4 -18.92 -12.86 9.10
N GLU A 5 -20.21 -13.17 9.10
CA GLU A 5 -20.77 -14.33 8.38
C GLU A 5 -20.50 -14.24 6.89
N ARG A 6 -20.73 -13.05 6.27
CA ARG A 6 -20.46 -12.85 4.83
C ARG A 6 -18.97 -12.92 4.52
N MET A 7 -18.09 -12.42 5.42
CA MET A 7 -16.65 -12.56 5.28
C MET A 7 -16.20 -14.02 5.44
N ALA A 8 -16.80 -14.76 6.35
CA ALA A 8 -16.51 -16.18 6.54
C ALA A 8 -16.90 -17.02 5.31
N GLU A 9 -18.02 -16.73 4.65
CA GLU A 9 -18.42 -17.38 3.40
C GLU A 9 -17.39 -17.18 2.27
N GLU A 10 -16.68 -16.03 2.24
CA GLU A 10 -15.68 -15.71 1.23
C GLU A 10 -14.31 -16.33 1.49
N LEU A 11 -14.05 -16.88 2.68
CA LEU A 11 -12.74 -17.44 3.05
C LEU A 11 -12.21 -18.47 2.04
N GLU A 12 -13.09 -19.36 1.55
CA GLU A 12 -12.75 -20.39 0.55
C GLU A 12 -12.74 -19.87 -0.89
N GLY A 13 -13.42 -18.75 -1.12
CA GLY A 13 -13.56 -18.10 -2.43
C GLY A 13 -12.51 -17.04 -2.75
N THR A 14 -11.56 -16.79 -1.83
CA THR A 14 -10.51 -15.78 -2.02
C THR A 14 -9.66 -16.06 -3.26
N LEU A 15 -9.29 -14.99 -3.96
CA LEU A 15 -8.44 -15.05 -5.14
C LEU A 15 -6.96 -15.04 -4.74
N ASP A 16 -6.31 -16.19 -4.79
CA ASP A 16 -4.90 -16.35 -4.41
C ASP A 16 -3.92 -16.20 -5.59
N ARG A 17 -4.35 -16.50 -6.81
CA ARG A 17 -3.52 -16.41 -8.02
C ARG A 17 -4.36 -16.40 -9.29
N THR A 18 -3.74 -15.96 -10.38
CA THR A 18 -4.29 -16.08 -11.72
C THR A 18 -3.23 -16.67 -12.66
N ASP A 19 -3.64 -17.49 -13.65
CA ASP A 19 -2.75 -18.10 -14.64
C ASP A 19 -3.40 -18.05 -16.03
N PHE A 20 -3.57 -16.80 -16.56
CA PHE A 20 -4.17 -16.55 -17.86
C PHE A 20 -3.11 -16.59 -18.96
N VAL A 21 -3.20 -17.54 -19.88
CA VAL A 21 -2.16 -17.77 -20.91
C VAL A 21 -2.29 -16.84 -22.13
N ASP A 22 -3.49 -16.36 -22.45
CA ASP A 22 -3.78 -15.63 -23.70
C ASP A 22 -4.07 -14.14 -23.47
N VAL A 23 -3.76 -13.61 -22.27
CA VAL A 23 -4.07 -12.21 -21.89
C VAL A 23 -2.88 -11.27 -22.08
N GLY A 24 -1.68 -11.81 -22.22
CA GLY A 24 -0.45 -11.06 -22.40
C GLY A 24 0.73 -11.59 -21.60
N ARG A 25 1.85 -10.86 -21.61
CA ARG A 25 3.05 -11.21 -20.83
C ARG A 25 2.75 -11.06 -19.35
N ALA A 26 2.79 -12.17 -18.61
CA ALA A 26 2.49 -12.21 -17.19
C ALA A 26 3.62 -11.65 -16.32
N HIS A 27 3.23 -10.90 -15.28
CA HIS A 27 4.08 -10.47 -14.18
C HIS A 27 3.37 -10.81 -12.87
N LYS A 28 4.04 -11.55 -11.99
CA LYS A 28 3.48 -12.00 -10.72
C LYS A 28 4.12 -11.24 -9.56
N GLY A 29 3.32 -10.40 -8.89
CA GLY A 29 3.73 -9.67 -7.69
C GLY A 29 3.28 -10.37 -6.40
N LYS A 30 3.56 -9.75 -5.26
CA LYS A 30 3.15 -10.28 -3.94
C LYS A 30 1.63 -10.17 -3.71
N VAL A 31 0.99 -9.15 -4.28
CA VAL A 31 -0.45 -8.84 -4.11
C VAL A 31 -1.19 -8.84 -5.44
N ARG A 32 -0.53 -8.44 -6.52
CA ARG A 32 -1.12 -8.27 -7.85
C ARG A 32 -0.49 -9.20 -8.86
N ASP A 33 -1.33 -9.76 -9.73
CA ASP A 33 -0.90 -10.40 -10.97
C ASP A 33 -1.22 -9.45 -12.11
N SER A 34 -0.32 -9.23 -13.04
CA SER A 34 -0.58 -8.37 -14.19
C SER A 34 -0.17 -9.02 -15.50
N TYR A 35 -0.84 -8.61 -16.58
CA TYR A 35 -0.67 -9.12 -17.93
C TYR A 35 -0.53 -7.94 -18.87
N VAL A 36 0.53 -7.92 -19.66
CA VAL A 36 0.83 -6.79 -20.57
C VAL A 36 0.70 -7.23 -22.01
N ALA A 37 -0.17 -6.54 -22.76
CA ALA A 37 -0.34 -6.67 -24.20
C ALA A 37 -0.71 -5.32 -24.82
N ASP A 38 -0.19 -5.01 -25.98
CA ASP A 38 -0.55 -3.84 -26.82
C ASP A 38 -0.55 -2.49 -26.06
N GLY A 39 0.43 -2.30 -25.17
CA GLY A 39 0.55 -1.06 -24.36
C GLY A 39 -0.46 -0.96 -23.21
N ILE A 40 -1.23 -2.01 -22.96
CA ILE A 40 -2.18 -2.12 -21.85
C ILE A 40 -1.67 -3.12 -20.82
N ARG A 41 -1.72 -2.72 -19.55
CA ARG A 41 -1.49 -3.56 -18.38
C ARG A 41 -2.82 -3.90 -17.73
N THR A 42 -3.23 -5.15 -17.82
CA THR A 42 -4.36 -5.68 -17.04
C THR A 42 -3.83 -6.13 -15.69
N ILE A 43 -4.29 -5.49 -14.62
CA ILE A 43 -3.85 -5.73 -13.23
C ILE A 43 -4.98 -6.42 -12.48
N VAL A 44 -4.70 -7.60 -11.95
CA VAL A 44 -5.59 -8.34 -11.08
C VAL A 44 -5.10 -8.19 -9.65
N THR A 45 -5.82 -7.44 -8.84
CA THR A 45 -5.55 -7.32 -7.41
C THR A 45 -6.13 -8.53 -6.71
N THR A 46 -5.25 -9.41 -6.24
CA THR A 46 -5.62 -10.64 -5.56
C THR A 46 -5.93 -10.39 -4.08
N ASP A 47 -6.44 -11.39 -3.41
CA ASP A 47 -6.68 -11.36 -1.97
C ASP A 47 -5.45 -11.77 -1.15
N ARG A 48 -4.29 -11.97 -1.80
CA ARG A 48 -3.04 -12.30 -1.11
C ARG A 48 -2.65 -11.22 -0.12
N GLN A 49 -2.32 -11.65 1.08
CA GLN A 49 -1.75 -10.80 2.13
C GLN A 49 -0.24 -10.97 2.14
N SER A 50 0.48 -9.87 1.95
CA SER A 50 1.93 -9.85 2.08
C SER A 50 2.35 -9.03 3.30
N ALA A 51 3.30 -9.54 4.06
CA ALA A 51 4.07 -8.81 5.05
C ALA A 51 5.46 -9.42 5.16
N PHE A 52 6.47 -8.64 5.62
CA PHE A 52 7.87 -9.07 5.72
C PHE A 52 8.40 -9.67 4.42
N ASP A 53 8.02 -9.09 3.28
CA ASP A 53 8.36 -9.54 1.92
C ASP A 53 7.88 -10.94 1.53
N ARG A 54 6.96 -11.53 2.29
CA ARG A 54 6.39 -12.86 2.07
C ARG A 54 4.88 -12.83 1.90
N ILE A 55 4.34 -13.74 1.11
CA ILE A 55 2.89 -14.01 1.03
C ILE A 55 2.55 -14.91 2.22
N LEU A 56 1.61 -14.47 3.06
CA LEU A 56 1.27 -15.10 4.33
C LEU A 56 -0.11 -15.75 4.36
N GLY A 57 -0.87 -15.63 3.28
CA GLY A 57 -2.22 -16.15 3.13
C GLY A 57 -3.10 -15.23 2.29
N THR A 58 -4.42 -15.38 2.42
CA THR A 58 -5.41 -14.54 1.72
C THR A 58 -6.41 -13.95 2.72
N ILE A 59 -6.93 -12.77 2.39
CA ILE A 59 -7.91 -12.02 3.21
C ILE A 59 -9.18 -11.81 2.36
N PRO A 60 -10.37 -12.15 2.85
CA PRO A 60 -11.63 -11.95 2.13
C PRO A 60 -11.81 -10.50 1.66
N PHE A 61 -12.26 -10.31 0.43
CA PHE A 61 -12.53 -9.00 -0.18
C PHE A 61 -11.36 -8.01 -0.26
N LYS A 62 -10.13 -8.45 0.08
CA LYS A 62 -8.96 -7.56 0.12
C LYS A 62 -8.71 -6.89 -1.22
N GLY A 63 -8.70 -7.65 -2.32
CA GLY A 63 -8.45 -7.11 -3.65
C GLY A 63 -9.50 -6.08 -4.06
N GLN A 64 -10.77 -6.33 -3.76
CA GLN A 64 -11.86 -5.40 -4.00
C GLN A 64 -11.71 -4.11 -3.19
N ALA A 65 -11.38 -4.21 -1.89
CA ALA A 65 -11.19 -3.05 -1.02
C ALA A 65 -9.99 -2.19 -1.46
N LEU A 66 -8.87 -2.82 -1.81
CA LEU A 66 -7.69 -2.11 -2.32
C LEU A 66 -8.00 -1.34 -3.61
N ASN A 67 -8.68 -1.96 -4.56
CA ASN A 67 -9.04 -1.29 -5.81
C ASN A 67 -10.06 -0.17 -5.60
N ALA A 68 -11.05 -0.35 -4.72
CA ALA A 68 -12.01 0.69 -4.40
C ALA A 68 -11.31 1.95 -3.86
N ILE A 69 -10.37 1.76 -2.93
CA ILE A 69 -9.58 2.85 -2.35
C ILE A 69 -8.66 3.48 -3.42
N ALA A 70 -7.90 2.68 -4.17
CA ALA A 70 -6.98 3.19 -5.17
C ALA A 70 -7.69 3.97 -6.28
N ASN A 71 -8.84 3.48 -6.77
CA ASN A 71 -9.62 4.15 -7.82
C ASN A 71 -10.20 5.49 -7.32
N PHE A 72 -10.69 5.54 -6.08
CA PHE A 72 -11.10 6.80 -5.45
C PHE A 72 -9.95 7.82 -5.42
N TRP A 73 -8.75 7.40 -5.04
CA TRP A 73 -7.61 8.30 -4.96
C TRP A 73 -7.07 8.71 -6.33
N PHE A 74 -7.07 7.83 -7.32
CA PHE A 74 -6.73 8.21 -8.71
C PHE A 74 -7.63 9.31 -9.25
N ASP A 75 -8.94 9.29 -8.91
CA ASP A 75 -9.85 10.38 -9.23
C ASP A 75 -9.51 11.66 -8.45
N LYS A 76 -9.33 11.57 -7.13
CA LYS A 76 -9.09 12.69 -6.22
C LYS A 76 -7.74 13.40 -6.39
N THR A 77 -6.81 12.79 -7.11
CA THR A 77 -5.45 13.32 -7.33
C THR A 77 -5.15 13.58 -8.81
N SER A 78 -6.12 13.42 -9.69
CA SER A 78 -5.97 13.56 -11.14
C SER A 78 -5.59 14.99 -11.59
N ASP A 79 -5.87 15.99 -10.77
CA ASP A 79 -5.47 17.40 -10.95
C ASP A 79 -4.02 17.67 -10.52
N ILE A 80 -3.38 16.77 -9.76
CA ILE A 80 -1.98 16.88 -9.32
C ILE A 80 -1.05 16.21 -10.33
N VAL A 81 -1.38 14.97 -10.70
CA VAL A 81 -0.59 14.17 -11.63
C VAL A 81 -1.49 13.21 -12.39
N PRO A 82 -1.29 13.02 -13.71
CA PRO A 82 -2.01 11.99 -14.45
C PRO A 82 -1.71 10.61 -13.87
N ASN A 83 -2.67 9.69 -13.96
CA ASN A 83 -2.50 8.31 -13.54
C ASN A 83 -2.66 7.33 -14.71
N HIS A 84 -2.31 6.08 -14.47
CA HIS A 84 -2.31 5.06 -15.50
C HIS A 84 -3.67 4.38 -15.74
N LEU A 85 -4.66 4.59 -14.88
CA LEU A 85 -5.96 3.91 -14.93
C LEU A 85 -6.74 4.24 -16.21
N LEU A 86 -7.28 3.23 -16.88
CA LEU A 86 -8.15 3.38 -18.05
C LEU A 86 -9.57 2.94 -17.75
N GLU A 87 -9.75 1.74 -17.18
CA GLU A 87 -11.06 1.18 -16.86
C GLU A 87 -11.00 0.14 -15.73
N VAL A 88 -12.14 -0.13 -15.13
CA VAL A 88 -12.33 -1.08 -14.03
C VAL A 88 -13.36 -2.13 -14.45
N PRO A 89 -12.98 -3.18 -15.19
CA PRO A 89 -13.91 -4.19 -15.69
C PRO A 89 -14.48 -5.11 -14.61
N ASP A 90 -13.80 -5.23 -13.47
CA ASP A 90 -14.25 -5.99 -12.30
C ASP A 90 -13.69 -5.33 -11.02
N PRO A 91 -14.33 -5.43 -9.86
CA PRO A 91 -13.81 -4.85 -8.61
C PRO A 91 -12.38 -5.28 -8.25
N ASN A 92 -11.93 -6.44 -8.72
CA ASN A 92 -10.57 -6.94 -8.53
C ASN A 92 -9.65 -6.67 -9.74
N VAL A 93 -10.16 -6.10 -10.85
CA VAL A 93 -9.39 -5.96 -12.09
C VAL A 93 -9.43 -4.53 -12.59
N VAL A 94 -8.26 -3.98 -12.89
CA VAL A 94 -8.13 -2.70 -13.58
C VAL A 94 -7.34 -2.89 -14.88
N ARG A 95 -7.67 -2.11 -15.90
CA ARG A 95 -6.86 -1.95 -17.10
C ARG A 95 -6.18 -0.58 -17.06
N ALA A 96 -4.91 -0.57 -17.29
CA ALA A 96 -4.06 0.60 -17.15
C ALA A 96 -3.13 0.74 -18.36
N ARG A 97 -2.65 1.95 -18.63
CA ARG A 97 -1.58 2.17 -19.60
C ARG A 97 -0.28 1.54 -19.09
N GLU A 98 0.43 0.84 -19.97
CA GLU A 98 1.78 0.38 -19.67
C GLU A 98 2.73 1.59 -19.68
N CYS A 99 3.50 1.77 -18.61
CA CYS A 99 4.43 2.88 -18.45
C CYS A 99 5.86 2.35 -18.21
N ASN A 100 6.86 3.14 -18.59
CA ASN A 100 8.23 2.91 -18.16
C ASN A 100 8.33 3.23 -16.68
N PHE A 101 8.37 2.20 -15.85
CA PHE A 101 8.31 2.39 -14.41
C PHE A 101 9.62 2.93 -13.83
N VAL A 102 9.53 3.79 -12.82
CA VAL A 102 10.68 4.31 -12.07
C VAL A 102 11.05 3.31 -10.98
N ALA A 103 12.32 2.86 -10.96
CA ALA A 103 12.80 1.80 -10.06
C ALA A 103 13.02 2.24 -8.60
N LEU A 104 12.21 3.19 -8.15
CA LEU A 104 12.19 3.70 -6.77
C LEU A 104 10.77 3.78 -6.26
N GLU A 105 10.61 3.54 -4.98
CA GLU A 105 9.40 3.87 -4.24
C GLU A 105 9.62 5.18 -3.48
N PHE A 106 8.68 6.11 -3.60
CA PHE A 106 8.73 7.42 -2.95
C PHE A 106 7.88 7.38 -1.68
N VAL A 107 8.53 7.23 -0.53
CA VAL A 107 7.83 7.07 0.75
C VAL A 107 7.82 8.39 1.52
N VAL A 108 6.64 9.01 1.66
CA VAL A 108 6.45 10.24 2.45
C VAL A 108 5.97 9.87 3.84
N ARG A 109 6.60 10.44 4.88
CA ARG A 109 6.31 10.12 6.28
C ARG A 109 6.10 11.39 7.11
N ALA A 110 4.98 11.46 7.82
CA ALA A 110 4.67 12.53 8.76
C ALA A 110 4.88 12.12 10.22
N TYR A 111 5.09 10.82 10.50
CA TYR A 111 5.29 10.27 11.84
C TYR A 111 6.45 9.28 11.86
N ILE A 112 7.13 9.18 13.03
CA ILE A 112 8.16 8.17 13.24
C ILE A 112 7.55 6.90 13.80
N THR A 113 7.38 5.86 12.95
CA THR A 113 6.73 4.60 13.30
C THR A 113 7.23 3.44 12.44
N GLY A 114 6.66 2.24 12.67
CA GLY A 114 6.85 1.02 11.89
C GLY A 114 7.92 0.08 12.41
N VAL A 115 7.74 -1.21 12.11
CA VAL A 115 8.54 -2.32 12.64
C VAL A 115 9.38 -3.05 11.57
N THR A 116 9.34 -2.59 10.31
CA THR A 116 10.12 -3.18 9.20
C THR A 116 11.47 -2.51 9.03
N LYS A 117 12.42 -3.18 8.39
CA LYS A 117 13.80 -2.70 8.19
C LYS A 117 13.90 -1.33 7.50
N THR A 118 12.95 -0.96 6.67
CA THR A 118 12.89 0.35 6.00
C THR A 118 12.11 1.42 6.78
N SER A 119 11.47 1.07 7.90
CA SER A 119 10.67 2.00 8.72
C SER A 119 11.55 2.95 9.53
N LEU A 120 11.05 4.18 9.77
CA LEU A 120 11.79 5.18 10.55
C LEU A 120 12.04 4.73 11.98
N TRP A 121 11.00 4.22 12.68
CA TRP A 121 11.14 3.83 14.08
C TRP A 121 12.12 2.68 14.25
N PHE A 122 12.03 1.65 13.40
CA PHE A 122 12.95 0.51 13.44
C PHE A 122 14.42 0.95 13.39
N ASN A 123 14.76 1.86 12.48
CA ASN A 123 16.13 2.36 12.33
C ASN A 123 16.52 3.28 13.49
N TYR A 124 15.60 4.15 13.93
CA TYR A 124 15.85 5.08 15.03
C TYR A 124 16.07 4.35 16.37
N GLU A 125 15.25 3.36 16.69
CA GLU A 125 15.36 2.52 17.87
C GLU A 125 16.69 1.71 17.88
N ALA A 126 17.16 1.30 16.69
CA ALA A 126 18.48 0.67 16.50
C ALA A 126 19.66 1.65 16.62
N GLY A 127 19.42 2.93 16.94
CA GLY A 127 20.44 3.95 17.15
C GLY A 127 20.82 4.77 15.91
N GLN A 128 20.18 4.52 14.74
CA GLN A 128 20.43 5.33 13.56
C GLN A 128 19.77 6.70 13.71
N ARG A 129 20.47 7.76 13.33
CA ARG A 129 19.99 9.14 13.33
C ARG A 129 19.94 9.75 11.94
N GLU A 130 20.36 8.99 10.95
CA GLU A 130 20.24 9.33 9.54
C GLU A 130 19.53 8.19 8.79
N VAL A 131 18.46 8.51 8.06
CA VAL A 131 17.71 7.57 7.22
C VAL A 131 17.47 8.22 5.87
N ALA A 132 17.86 7.56 4.79
CA ALA A 132 17.76 8.08 3.42
C ALA A 132 18.38 9.50 3.23
N GLY A 133 19.48 9.78 3.93
CA GLY A 133 20.15 11.08 3.90
C GLY A 133 19.50 12.19 4.75
N ILE A 134 18.48 11.83 5.54
CA ILE A 134 17.78 12.79 6.39
C ILE A 134 18.20 12.59 7.85
N GLN A 135 18.69 13.68 8.48
CA GLN A 135 19.03 13.69 9.89
C GLN A 135 17.77 13.80 10.74
N LEU A 136 17.62 12.88 11.67
CA LEU A 136 16.54 12.84 12.66
C LEU A 136 17.05 13.43 13.99
N PRO A 137 16.24 14.28 14.66
CA PRO A 137 16.63 14.86 15.96
C PRO A 137 16.68 13.77 17.05
N GLU A 138 17.42 14.05 18.12
CA GLU A 138 17.43 13.23 19.32
C GLU A 138 16.14 13.34 20.10
N GLY A 139 15.79 12.29 20.85
CA GLY A 139 14.67 12.28 21.80
C GLY A 139 13.30 12.01 21.18
N LEU A 140 13.22 11.63 19.90
CA LEU A 140 11.96 11.21 19.29
C LEU A 140 11.41 9.94 19.95
N ARG A 141 10.09 9.87 20.11
CA ARG A 141 9.38 8.72 20.63
C ARG A 141 8.64 7.97 19.50
N LYS A 142 8.40 6.69 19.68
CA LYS A 142 7.57 5.90 18.74
C LYS A 142 6.22 6.60 18.53
N ASN A 143 5.77 6.66 17.27
CA ASN A 143 4.52 7.29 16.83
C ASN A 143 4.48 8.81 16.98
N GLU A 144 5.61 9.49 17.23
CA GLU A 144 5.66 10.95 17.30
C GLU A 144 5.48 11.59 15.92
N ARG A 145 4.74 12.69 15.88
CA ARG A 145 4.61 13.50 14.68
C ARG A 145 5.91 14.24 14.40
N LEU A 146 6.41 14.15 13.17
CA LEU A 146 7.58 14.89 12.73
C LEU A 146 7.24 16.39 12.56
N ALA A 147 8.23 17.27 12.71
CA ALA A 147 8.05 18.71 12.53
C ALA A 147 7.51 19.07 11.13
N ARG A 148 7.85 18.25 10.13
CA ARG A 148 7.32 18.29 8.75
C ARG A 148 7.38 16.90 8.15
N PRO A 149 6.55 16.59 7.15
CA PRO A 149 6.70 15.35 6.39
C PRO A 149 8.08 15.28 5.72
N ILE A 150 8.66 14.10 5.67
CA ILE A 150 9.95 13.81 5.04
C ILE A 150 9.78 12.73 3.97
N LEU A 151 10.65 12.78 2.95
CA LEU A 151 10.70 11.79 1.88
C LEU A 151 11.87 10.84 2.12
N THR A 152 11.60 9.55 2.25
CA THR A 152 12.59 8.48 2.44
C THR A 152 12.40 7.44 1.34
N PRO A 153 12.99 7.62 0.15
CA PRO A 153 12.84 6.66 -0.94
C PRO A 153 13.41 5.28 -0.59
N THR A 154 12.87 4.24 -1.24
CA THR A 154 13.43 2.90 -1.22
C THR A 154 13.71 2.39 -2.63
N THR A 155 14.69 1.51 -2.77
CA THR A 155 14.92 0.78 -4.02
C THR A 155 13.82 -0.25 -4.24
N LYS A 156 13.59 -0.69 -5.49
CA LYS A 156 12.49 -1.60 -5.82
C LYS A 156 12.89 -2.89 -6.53
N LEU A 157 13.96 -2.96 -7.22
CA LEU A 157 14.35 -4.14 -8.01
C LEU A 157 15.41 -5.01 -7.34
N GLU A 158 15.77 -4.69 -6.11
CA GLU A 158 16.71 -5.46 -5.33
C GLU A 158 16.03 -6.68 -4.66
N GLU A 159 16.79 -7.63 -4.21
CA GLU A 159 16.27 -8.79 -3.46
C GLU A 159 15.54 -8.36 -2.19
N HIS A 160 16.04 -7.28 -1.56
CA HIS A 160 15.39 -6.60 -0.43
C HIS A 160 15.45 -5.09 -0.65
N ASP A 161 14.31 -4.44 -0.51
CA ASP A 161 14.21 -2.99 -0.58
C ASP A 161 15.06 -2.35 0.53
N ARG A 162 15.82 -1.31 0.20
CA ARG A 162 16.63 -0.52 1.15
C ARG A 162 16.29 0.95 1.06
N ASN A 163 16.42 1.66 2.18
CA ASN A 163 16.37 3.12 2.18
C ASN A 163 17.53 3.67 1.34
N ILE A 164 17.27 4.65 0.49
CA ILE A 164 18.27 5.30 -0.35
C ILE A 164 18.11 6.81 -0.29
N SER A 165 19.23 7.52 -0.23
CA SER A 165 19.21 8.98 -0.31
C SER A 165 19.00 9.45 -1.75
N ARG A 166 18.51 10.71 -1.93
CA ARG A 166 18.47 11.37 -3.24
C ARG A 166 19.84 11.33 -3.93
N ALA A 167 20.89 11.65 -3.19
CA ALA A 167 22.24 11.72 -3.73
C ALA A 167 22.72 10.35 -4.23
N ASP A 168 22.47 9.28 -3.45
CA ASP A 168 22.86 7.93 -3.83
C ASP A 168 22.01 7.40 -4.98
N ALA A 169 20.71 7.67 -5.01
CA ALA A 169 19.83 7.26 -6.12
C ALA A 169 20.30 7.83 -7.47
N ILE A 170 20.71 9.10 -7.49
CA ILE A 170 21.26 9.76 -8.68
C ILE A 170 22.65 9.19 -8.99
N LYS A 171 23.52 9.07 -8.00
CA LYS A 171 24.89 8.56 -8.17
C LYS A 171 24.92 7.11 -8.68
N GLU A 172 24.00 6.28 -8.21
CA GLU A 172 23.85 4.89 -8.66
C GLU A 172 23.16 4.77 -10.03
N GLY A 173 22.67 5.88 -10.61
CA GLY A 173 22.02 5.91 -11.92
C GLY A 173 20.61 5.31 -11.93
N LEU A 174 19.95 5.24 -10.78
CA LEU A 174 18.59 4.71 -10.67
C LEU A 174 17.55 5.69 -11.22
N ILE A 175 17.87 6.99 -11.19
CA ILE A 175 16.97 8.05 -11.66
C ILE A 175 17.78 9.31 -12.03
N GLU A 176 17.33 10.04 -13.05
CA GLU A 176 17.86 11.36 -13.36
C GLU A 176 17.45 12.41 -12.32
N GLU A 177 18.34 13.36 -12.02
CA GLU A 177 18.15 14.37 -10.97
C GLU A 177 16.84 15.17 -11.14
N ALA A 178 16.60 15.69 -12.32
CA ALA A 178 15.40 16.48 -12.62
C ALA A 178 14.10 15.65 -12.45
N LEU A 179 14.13 14.37 -12.82
CA LEU A 179 13.00 13.48 -12.66
C LEU A 179 12.76 13.16 -11.18
N PHE A 180 13.83 12.92 -10.39
CA PHE A 180 13.71 12.71 -8.94
C PHE A 180 13.03 13.90 -8.27
N ASP A 181 13.51 15.12 -8.55
CA ASP A 181 12.99 16.35 -7.93
C ASP A 181 11.53 16.61 -8.30
N ARG A 182 11.16 16.35 -9.56
CA ARG A 182 9.77 16.44 -10.01
C ARG A 182 8.88 15.45 -9.25
N ILE A 183 9.27 14.16 -9.17
CA ILE A 183 8.50 13.13 -8.48
C ILE A 183 8.43 13.40 -6.96
N ALA A 184 9.51 13.88 -6.36
CA ALA A 184 9.53 14.27 -4.96
C ALA A 184 8.52 15.38 -4.66
N GLY A 185 8.44 16.41 -5.50
CA GLY A 185 7.44 17.48 -5.39
C GLY A 185 6.02 16.92 -5.46
N LEU A 186 5.71 16.14 -6.51
CA LEU A 186 4.41 15.47 -6.69
C LEU A 186 4.05 14.59 -5.50
N SER A 187 5.02 13.86 -4.92
CA SER A 187 4.79 12.99 -3.76
C SER A 187 4.34 13.79 -2.53
N PHE A 188 4.89 14.98 -2.29
CA PHE A 188 4.44 15.84 -1.20
C PHE A 188 3.06 16.45 -1.47
N GLU A 189 2.74 16.84 -2.70
CA GLU A 189 1.41 17.34 -3.06
C GLU A 189 0.33 16.26 -2.90
N LEU A 190 0.61 15.03 -3.36
CA LEU A 190 -0.26 13.88 -3.15
C LEU A 190 -0.46 13.58 -1.67
N PHE A 191 0.62 13.62 -0.87
CA PHE A 191 0.56 13.39 0.56
C PHE A 191 -0.25 14.46 1.29
N GLN A 192 -0.11 15.72 0.90
CA GLN A 192 -0.91 16.82 1.45
C GLN A 192 -2.40 16.60 1.15
N ARG A 193 -2.78 16.31 -0.11
CA ARG A 193 -4.16 15.98 -0.49
C ARG A 193 -4.69 14.80 0.31
N GLY A 194 -3.87 13.74 0.46
CA GLY A 194 -4.21 12.56 1.26
C GLY A 194 -4.44 12.90 2.73
N THR A 195 -3.60 13.76 3.31
CA THR A 195 -3.73 14.22 4.70
C THR A 195 -5.00 15.03 4.92
N GLU A 196 -5.33 15.95 4.01
CA GLU A 196 -6.53 16.79 4.08
C GLU A 196 -7.80 15.93 4.03
N VAL A 197 -7.91 15.04 3.04
CA VAL A 197 -9.06 14.15 2.91
C VAL A 197 -9.17 13.18 4.08
N ALA A 198 -8.07 12.62 4.57
CA ALA A 198 -8.08 11.74 5.75
C ALA A 198 -8.55 12.50 7.00
N ALA A 199 -8.08 13.73 7.21
CA ALA A 199 -8.49 14.57 8.34
C ALA A 199 -10.00 14.86 8.34
N ASP A 200 -10.59 15.15 7.19
CA ASP A 200 -12.04 15.31 7.02
C ASP A 200 -12.85 14.05 7.36
N ARG A 201 -12.19 12.90 7.43
CA ARG A 201 -12.75 11.58 7.79
C ARG A 201 -12.42 11.15 9.22
N GLY A 202 -11.79 12.03 10.02
CA GLY A 202 -11.33 11.68 11.37
C GLY A 202 -10.14 10.72 11.39
N LEU A 203 -9.38 10.66 10.29
CA LEU A 203 -8.21 9.80 10.14
C LEU A 203 -6.93 10.63 10.02
N ILE A 204 -5.81 10.01 10.40
CA ILE A 204 -4.46 10.51 10.20
C ILE A 204 -3.79 9.66 9.12
N LEU A 205 -3.37 10.26 8.01
CA LEU A 205 -2.44 9.65 7.07
C LEU A 205 -1.02 9.78 7.63
N VAL A 206 -0.47 8.68 8.07
CA VAL A 206 0.80 8.61 8.83
C VAL A 206 2.00 8.62 7.90
N ASP A 207 1.99 7.74 6.94
CA ASP A 207 2.95 7.62 5.85
C ASP A 207 2.32 6.89 4.66
N THR A 208 2.96 7.02 3.51
CA THR A 208 2.52 6.37 2.29
C THR A 208 3.68 6.17 1.33
N LYS A 209 3.54 5.17 0.48
CA LYS A 209 4.44 4.83 -0.61
C LYS A 209 3.77 5.13 -1.95
N TYR A 210 4.44 5.88 -2.80
CA TYR A 210 4.03 6.13 -4.18
C TYR A 210 4.96 5.45 -5.17
N GLU A 211 4.39 5.01 -6.27
CA GLU A 211 5.13 4.52 -7.43
C GLU A 211 4.76 5.33 -8.66
N PHE A 212 5.77 5.57 -9.50
CA PHE A 212 5.61 6.38 -10.69
C PHE A 212 6.16 5.67 -11.92
N GLY A 213 5.60 6.00 -13.06
CA GLY A 213 6.12 5.65 -14.36
C GLY A 213 6.29 6.90 -15.22
N VAL A 214 6.92 6.71 -16.37
CA VAL A 214 7.03 7.72 -17.43
C VAL A 214 6.35 7.18 -18.68
N LEU A 215 5.44 7.97 -19.25
CA LEU A 215 4.76 7.69 -20.50
C LEU A 215 4.76 8.96 -21.36
N ASP A 216 5.27 8.88 -22.58
CA ASP A 216 5.36 10.03 -23.50
C ASP A 216 6.00 11.27 -22.84
N ASP A 217 7.10 11.08 -22.12
CA ASP A 217 7.86 12.06 -21.33
C ASP A 217 7.08 12.71 -20.16
N GLU A 218 5.88 12.22 -19.84
CA GLU A 218 5.11 12.64 -18.67
C GLU A 218 5.25 11.68 -17.51
N VAL A 219 5.35 12.24 -16.29
CA VAL A 219 5.28 11.46 -15.05
C VAL A 219 3.85 11.03 -14.80
N VAL A 220 3.66 9.75 -14.55
CA VAL A 220 2.34 9.12 -14.34
C VAL A 220 2.35 8.38 -13.00
N LEU A 221 1.33 8.60 -12.18
CA LEU A 221 1.12 7.85 -10.93
C LEU A 221 0.61 6.45 -11.26
N ILE A 222 1.24 5.44 -10.70
CA ILE A 222 0.94 4.03 -11.00
C ILE A 222 0.72 3.21 -9.72
N ASP A 223 0.40 1.94 -9.89
CA ASP A 223 0.20 0.92 -8.86
C ASP A 223 -1.00 1.21 -7.97
N GLU A 224 -0.82 1.79 -6.80
CA GLU A 224 -1.87 2.09 -5.83
C GLU A 224 -1.61 3.41 -5.10
N VAL A 225 -2.68 4.01 -4.59
CA VAL A 225 -2.61 5.29 -3.86
C VAL A 225 -3.35 5.15 -2.55
N HIS A 226 -2.68 5.47 -1.45
CA HIS A 226 -3.21 5.55 -0.09
C HIS A 226 -4.07 4.34 0.34
N THR A 227 -3.70 3.14 -0.12
CA THR A 227 -4.36 1.90 0.32
C THR A 227 -3.78 1.42 1.65
N PRO A 228 -4.46 0.53 2.38
CA PRO A 228 -3.91 -0.03 3.62
C PRO A 228 -2.65 -0.90 3.40
N ASP A 229 -2.31 -1.23 2.16
CA ASP A 229 -1.07 -1.94 1.81
C ASP A 229 0.11 -1.00 1.62
N SER A 230 -0.12 0.19 1.06
CA SER A 230 0.90 1.20 0.77
C SER A 230 1.00 2.30 1.83
N SER A 231 0.02 2.43 2.73
CA SER A 231 -0.11 3.54 3.68
C SER A 231 -0.48 3.06 5.07
N ARG A 232 -0.16 3.88 6.09
CA ARG A 232 -0.68 3.74 7.44
C ARG A 232 -1.73 4.80 7.71
N PHE A 233 -2.84 4.35 8.30
CA PHE A 233 -3.91 5.22 8.77
C PHE A 233 -4.22 4.96 10.23
N TRP A 234 -4.28 6.04 11.03
CA TRP A 234 -4.72 5.99 12.41
C TRP A 234 -6.01 6.76 12.60
N TYR A 235 -6.79 6.39 13.61
CA TYR A 235 -7.91 7.19 14.08
C TYR A 235 -7.40 8.44 14.81
N ALA A 236 -7.90 9.62 14.41
CA ALA A 236 -7.45 10.88 14.97
C ALA A 236 -7.94 11.09 16.42
N ASP A 237 -9.12 10.58 16.75
CA ASP A 237 -9.78 10.75 18.04
C ASP A 237 -9.03 10.11 19.23
N THR A 238 -8.19 9.11 18.96
CA THR A 238 -7.43 8.38 19.98
C THR A 238 -5.93 8.67 19.97
N TYR A 239 -5.44 9.42 18.98
CA TYR A 239 -4.00 9.60 18.77
C TYR A 239 -3.29 10.22 19.98
N ASP A 240 -3.78 11.35 20.50
CA ASP A 240 -3.10 12.10 21.55
C ASP A 240 -3.04 11.30 22.88
N GLU A 241 -4.12 10.62 23.26
CA GLU A 241 -4.19 9.79 24.45
C GLU A 241 -3.22 8.60 24.35
N LEU A 242 -3.30 7.83 23.27
CA LEU A 242 -2.45 6.66 23.08
C LEU A 242 -0.97 7.03 22.94
N PHE A 243 -0.66 8.16 22.28
CA PHE A 243 0.71 8.66 22.18
C PHE A 243 1.25 9.11 23.54
N ALA A 244 0.45 9.82 24.35
CA ALA A 244 0.84 10.23 25.70
C ALA A 244 1.15 9.04 26.60
N ASP A 245 0.34 7.99 26.51
CA ASP A 245 0.49 6.72 27.24
C ASP A 245 1.59 5.80 26.69
N GLY A 246 2.22 6.14 25.57
CA GLY A 246 3.22 5.28 24.89
C GLY A 246 2.65 3.98 24.33
N LYS A 247 1.34 3.95 24.03
CA LYS A 247 0.63 2.82 23.47
C LYS A 247 0.69 2.81 21.94
N ASP A 248 0.42 1.65 21.34
CA ASP A 248 0.23 1.54 19.90
C ASP A 248 -1.07 2.22 19.46
N GLN A 249 -1.06 2.77 18.25
CA GLN A 249 -2.18 3.52 17.70
C GLN A 249 -3.27 2.59 17.15
N ARG A 250 -4.54 3.06 17.19
CA ARG A 250 -5.63 2.37 16.50
C ARG A 250 -5.47 2.55 14.99
N ALA A 251 -5.12 1.46 14.31
CA ALA A 251 -4.76 1.47 12.90
C ALA A 251 -5.79 0.74 12.02
N LEU A 252 -5.99 1.26 10.80
CA LEU A 252 -6.83 0.68 9.74
C LEU A 252 -6.01 0.03 8.60
N ASP A 253 -4.72 -0.13 8.80
CA ASP A 253 -3.79 -0.75 7.85
C ASP A 253 -3.34 -2.14 8.30
N LYS A 254 -2.31 -2.68 7.66
CA LYS A 254 -1.77 -4.02 7.96
C LYS A 254 -0.81 -4.08 9.15
N GLU A 255 -0.55 -2.98 9.86
CA GLU A 255 0.37 -2.99 11.01
C GLU A 255 -0.11 -3.90 12.16
N PRO A 256 -1.41 -3.94 12.53
CA PRO A 256 -1.89 -4.89 13.52
C PRO A 256 -1.63 -6.35 13.14
N LEU A 257 -1.76 -6.69 11.84
CA LEU A 257 -1.43 -8.03 11.37
C LEU A 257 0.08 -8.32 11.47
N ARG A 258 0.95 -7.34 11.15
CA ARG A 258 2.39 -7.50 11.34
C ARG A 258 2.74 -7.73 12.81
N GLN A 259 2.12 -7.00 13.73
CA GLN A 259 2.32 -7.18 15.17
C GLN A 259 1.87 -8.57 15.64
N TRP A 260 0.72 -9.06 15.15
CA TRP A 260 0.25 -10.41 15.41
C TRP A 260 1.29 -11.49 15.05
N PHE A 261 2.00 -11.33 13.91
CA PHE A 261 3.10 -12.21 13.53
C PHE A 261 4.32 -12.04 14.43
N VAL A 262 4.70 -10.80 14.77
CA VAL A 262 5.85 -10.48 15.63
C VAL A 262 5.68 -11.09 17.02
N GLU A 263 4.49 -10.99 17.62
CA GLU A 263 4.15 -11.59 18.92
C GLU A 263 4.27 -13.11 18.92
N ARG A 264 4.13 -13.75 17.74
CA ARG A 264 4.31 -15.19 17.53
C ARG A 264 5.70 -15.57 17.07
N GLY A 265 6.66 -14.65 17.16
CA GLY A 265 8.07 -14.88 16.87
C GLY A 265 8.44 -14.80 15.39
N PHE A 266 7.51 -14.41 14.48
CA PHE A 266 7.80 -14.31 13.06
C PHE A 266 8.09 -12.86 12.67
N ARG A 267 9.27 -12.64 12.06
CA ARG A 267 9.74 -11.34 11.55
C ARG A 267 10.22 -11.40 10.10
N GLY A 268 9.78 -12.42 9.37
CA GLY A 268 10.14 -12.64 7.95
C GLY A 268 11.01 -13.88 7.72
N ASP A 269 11.73 -14.35 8.73
CA ASP A 269 12.59 -15.52 8.65
C ASP A 269 11.89 -16.79 9.15
N GLY A 270 12.19 -17.94 8.55
CA GLY A 270 11.57 -19.21 8.92
C GLY A 270 10.15 -19.39 8.38
N ASP A 271 9.38 -20.32 8.96
CA ASP A 271 8.02 -20.61 8.57
C ASP A 271 7.04 -19.70 9.33
N PRO A 272 6.16 -18.96 8.62
CA PRO A 272 5.16 -18.14 9.29
C PRO A 272 4.10 -19.01 9.97
N PRO A 273 3.59 -18.61 11.14
CA PRO A 273 2.40 -19.22 11.70
C PRO A 273 1.21 -19.05 10.73
N PRO A 274 0.35 -20.07 10.57
CA PRO A 274 -0.81 -19.96 9.69
C PRO A 274 -1.79 -18.90 10.19
N LEU A 275 -2.34 -18.11 9.27
CA LEU A 275 -3.42 -17.18 9.58
C LEU A 275 -4.68 -17.97 9.94
N THR A 276 -5.23 -17.71 11.11
CA THR A 276 -6.54 -18.26 11.51
C THR A 276 -7.66 -17.49 10.81
N ASP A 277 -8.83 -18.11 10.67
CA ASP A 277 -9.98 -17.47 10.03
C ASP A 277 -10.42 -16.20 10.76
N ASP A 278 -10.38 -16.18 12.10
CA ASP A 278 -10.68 -14.98 12.89
C ASP A 278 -9.73 -13.81 12.53
N VAL A 279 -8.45 -14.06 12.40
CA VAL A 279 -7.45 -13.03 12.00
C VAL A 279 -7.66 -12.58 10.58
N ARG A 280 -8.06 -13.47 9.68
CA ARG A 280 -8.39 -13.15 8.29
C ARG A 280 -9.63 -12.25 8.21
N ILE A 281 -10.68 -12.58 8.96
CA ILE A 281 -11.93 -11.79 9.05
C ILE A 281 -11.65 -10.42 9.68
N GLU A 282 -10.93 -10.37 10.80
CA GLU A 282 -10.58 -9.12 11.47
C GLU A 282 -9.74 -8.19 10.55
N THR A 283 -8.82 -8.77 9.78
CA THR A 283 -8.05 -8.01 8.79
C THR A 283 -8.93 -7.50 7.66
N ALA A 284 -9.85 -8.32 7.14
CA ALA A 284 -10.82 -7.93 6.13
C ALA A 284 -11.70 -6.76 6.62
N SER A 285 -12.20 -6.84 7.84
CA SER A 285 -13.01 -5.77 8.46
C SER A 285 -12.28 -4.43 8.48
N ARG A 286 -10.97 -4.41 8.77
CA ARG A 286 -10.16 -3.16 8.74
C ARG A 286 -10.02 -2.59 7.34
N TYR A 287 -9.79 -3.43 6.32
CA TYR A 287 -9.66 -2.99 4.93
C TYR A 287 -10.99 -2.44 4.39
N ILE A 288 -12.09 -3.11 4.72
CA ILE A 288 -13.44 -2.68 4.37
C ILE A 288 -13.78 -1.36 5.09
N ALA A 289 -13.50 -1.27 6.40
CA ALA A 289 -13.74 -0.05 7.16
C ALA A 289 -12.96 1.14 6.59
N LEU A 290 -11.69 0.96 6.21
CA LEU A 290 -10.93 2.03 5.57
C LEU A 290 -11.53 2.41 4.21
N ALA A 291 -12.01 1.43 3.43
CA ALA A 291 -12.65 1.72 2.16
C ALA A 291 -13.92 2.56 2.35
N GLU A 292 -14.78 2.20 3.31
CA GLU A 292 -16.00 2.95 3.62
C GLU A 292 -15.68 4.36 4.15
N GLU A 293 -14.71 4.49 5.07
CA GLU A 293 -14.30 5.79 5.64
C GLU A 293 -13.70 6.72 4.58
N ILE A 294 -12.81 6.21 3.74
CA ILE A 294 -12.16 7.03 2.72
C ILE A 294 -13.12 7.40 1.59
N THR A 295 -13.88 6.45 1.07
CA THR A 295 -14.75 6.70 -0.08
C THR A 295 -16.07 7.35 0.31
N GLN A 296 -16.49 7.27 1.57
CA GLN A 296 -17.83 7.64 2.07
C GLN A 296 -18.96 6.92 1.33
N GLN A 297 -18.66 5.70 0.86
CA GLN A 297 -19.61 4.81 0.21
C GLN A 297 -19.68 3.50 0.99
N PRO A 298 -20.85 2.88 1.14
CA PRO A 298 -20.93 1.54 1.72
C PRO A 298 -20.15 0.56 0.84
N PHE A 299 -19.40 -0.32 1.47
CA PHE A 299 -18.74 -1.38 0.76
C PHE A 299 -19.74 -2.48 0.40
N GLU A 300 -19.96 -2.68 -0.88
CA GLU A 300 -20.87 -3.70 -1.39
C GLU A 300 -20.10 -4.95 -1.81
N PRO A 301 -20.12 -6.02 -0.98
CA PRO A 301 -19.48 -7.27 -1.34
C PRO A 301 -20.17 -7.85 -2.58
N THR A 302 -19.38 -8.31 -3.52
CA THR A 302 -19.90 -8.95 -4.72
C THR A 302 -20.64 -10.25 -4.37
N PRO A 303 -21.70 -10.62 -5.11
CA PRO A 303 -22.50 -11.81 -4.80
C PRO A 303 -21.79 -13.13 -5.09
N THR A 304 -20.81 -13.12 -6.00
CA THR A 304 -19.98 -14.27 -6.37
C THR A 304 -18.56 -14.07 -5.91
N THR A 305 -17.81 -15.17 -5.72
CA THR A 305 -16.44 -15.09 -5.21
C THR A 305 -15.50 -14.34 -6.17
N ALA A 306 -14.45 -13.73 -5.64
CA ALA A 306 -13.45 -13.04 -6.47
C ALA A 306 -12.81 -14.00 -7.47
N ARG A 307 -12.56 -15.25 -7.08
CA ARG A 307 -12.03 -16.31 -7.95
C ARG A 307 -12.92 -16.58 -9.15
N ASP A 308 -14.21 -16.78 -8.92
CA ASP A 308 -15.16 -17.13 -9.99
C ASP A 308 -15.39 -15.97 -10.96
N ARG A 309 -15.54 -14.72 -10.44
CA ARG A 309 -15.73 -13.53 -11.27
C ARG A 309 -14.54 -13.26 -12.17
N VAL A 310 -13.35 -13.26 -11.59
CA VAL A 310 -12.12 -12.97 -12.34
C VAL A 310 -11.86 -14.09 -13.36
N SER A 311 -12.14 -15.37 -13.01
CA SER A 311 -12.04 -16.47 -13.98
C SER A 311 -13.02 -16.29 -15.13
N ALA A 312 -14.27 -15.95 -14.85
CA ALA A 312 -15.31 -15.74 -15.86
C ALA A 312 -14.98 -14.55 -16.78
N LEU A 313 -14.41 -13.45 -16.27
CA LEU A 313 -14.01 -12.29 -17.05
C LEU A 313 -13.00 -12.66 -18.15
N PHE A 314 -12.14 -13.65 -17.92
CA PHE A 314 -11.13 -14.14 -18.86
C PHE A 314 -11.51 -15.47 -19.55
N GLY A 315 -12.80 -15.88 -19.47
CA GLY A 315 -13.33 -17.05 -20.17
C GLY A 315 -12.85 -18.41 -19.59
N ARG A 316 -12.64 -18.47 -18.29
CA ARG A 316 -12.15 -19.67 -17.59
C ARG A 316 -13.17 -20.21 -16.58
#